data_cd400a348d6c06744bab644151156a35
#
_entry.id   cd400a348d6c06744bab644151156a35
#
_cell.length_a   1.000
_cell.length_b   1.000
_cell.length_c   1.000
_cell.angle_alpha   90.00
_cell.angle_beta   90.00
_cell.angle_gamma   90.00
#
_symmetry.space_group_name_H-M   'P 1'
#
loop_
_entity.id
_entity.type
_entity.pdbx_description
1 polymer ?
#
loop_
_entity_poly.entity_id
_entity_poly.type
_entity_poly.pdbx_seq_one_letter_code
_entity_poly.pdbx_strand_id
1 'polypeptide(L)'
;MTSQPVQQPFQTADVDDVQVVTAPDGAAVFPLLVLDGQGSLAVFELAPGQVSHAVSHATVQELWQVVEGAGELWRRQGGREETVRLVPGTAASIPLGTAFQFRADEDADRPLRIAAVTMPPWPGTDTEARPEDGPWKATSR
;
A
#
# COMPACT_ATOMS: atom_id res chain seq x y z
N MET A 1 5.68 -42.27 -8.53
CA MET A 1 6.00 -41.56 -7.26
C MET A 1 5.65 -40.10 -7.39
N THR A 2 4.73 -39.61 -6.59
CA THR A 2 4.37 -38.21 -6.60
C THR A 2 5.32 -37.44 -5.68
N SER A 3 5.96 -36.39 -6.21
CA SER A 3 6.77 -35.52 -5.38
C SER A 3 5.83 -34.63 -4.52
N GLN A 4 6.17 -34.49 -3.27
CA GLN A 4 5.46 -33.59 -2.37
C GLN A 4 5.86 -32.16 -2.69
N PRO A 5 4.92 -31.19 -2.69
CA PRO A 5 5.29 -29.79 -2.84
C PRO A 5 6.18 -29.39 -1.65
N VAL A 6 7.20 -28.59 -1.95
CA VAL A 6 8.03 -28.02 -0.89
C VAL A 6 7.21 -26.94 -0.18
N GLN A 7 7.00 -27.12 1.12
CA GLN A 7 6.30 -26.13 1.93
C GLN A 7 7.23 -24.97 2.26
N GLN A 8 6.69 -23.77 2.13
CA GLN A 8 7.38 -22.60 2.62
C GLN A 8 7.37 -22.64 4.15
N PRO A 9 8.50 -22.40 4.83
CA PRO A 9 8.50 -22.32 6.29
C PRO A 9 7.59 -21.18 6.77
N PHE A 10 6.83 -21.45 7.85
CA PHE A 10 6.05 -20.37 8.46
C PHE A 10 6.99 -19.36 9.15
N GLN A 11 6.57 -18.10 9.18
CA GLN A 11 7.35 -16.99 9.73
C GLN A 11 6.47 -16.07 10.55
N THR A 12 7.11 -15.37 11.47
CA THR A 12 6.48 -14.31 12.26
C THR A 12 7.33 -13.05 12.14
N ALA A 13 6.68 -11.91 11.99
CA ALA A 13 7.37 -10.62 11.90
C ALA A 13 6.68 -9.59 12.78
N ASP A 14 7.45 -8.64 13.30
CA ASP A 14 6.95 -7.49 14.04
C ASP A 14 7.31 -6.23 13.27
N VAL A 15 6.35 -5.31 13.13
CA VAL A 15 6.55 -4.07 12.37
C VAL A 15 7.68 -3.22 12.94
N ASP A 16 7.94 -3.32 14.24
CA ASP A 16 9.01 -2.54 14.89
C ASP A 16 10.41 -3.09 14.60
N ASP A 17 10.52 -4.32 14.10
CA ASP A 17 11.79 -5.00 13.88
C ASP A 17 12.20 -5.10 12.41
N VAL A 18 11.35 -4.68 11.48
CA VAL A 18 11.64 -4.80 10.05
C VAL A 18 12.28 -3.53 9.51
N GLN A 19 13.05 -3.70 8.44
CA GLN A 19 13.69 -2.57 7.76
C GLN A 19 12.68 -1.81 6.92
N VAL A 20 12.65 -0.48 7.08
CA VAL A 20 11.76 0.40 6.32
C VAL A 20 12.35 0.66 4.94
N VAL A 21 11.52 0.61 3.91
CA VAL A 21 11.89 1.00 2.55
C VAL A 21 10.95 2.10 2.06
N THR A 22 11.34 2.83 1.03
CA THR A 22 10.49 3.85 0.42
C THR A 22 9.87 3.29 -0.86
N ALA A 23 8.54 3.36 -0.94
CA ALA A 23 7.82 2.94 -2.14
C ALA A 23 7.95 3.97 -3.27
N PRO A 24 7.69 3.59 -4.53
CA PRO A 24 7.69 4.53 -5.65
C PRO A 24 6.74 5.71 -5.48
N ASP A 25 5.63 5.53 -4.75
CA ASP A 25 4.68 6.61 -4.46
C ASP A 25 5.13 7.55 -3.33
N GLY A 26 6.28 7.27 -2.70
CA GLY A 26 6.86 8.08 -1.65
C GLY A 26 6.50 7.67 -0.23
N ALA A 27 5.58 6.73 -0.05
CA ALA A 27 5.22 6.23 1.28
C ALA A 27 6.35 5.38 1.86
N ALA A 28 6.47 5.38 3.19
CA ALA A 28 7.32 4.42 3.87
C ALA A 28 6.63 3.06 3.89
N VAL A 29 7.38 2.00 3.64
CA VAL A 29 6.88 0.63 3.62
C VAL A 29 7.65 -0.22 4.62
N PHE A 30 6.91 -0.93 5.46
CA PHE A 30 7.42 -1.91 6.42
C PHE A 30 7.05 -3.31 5.90
N PRO A 31 7.92 -3.98 5.11
CA PRO A 31 7.62 -5.31 4.61
C PRO A 31 7.60 -6.31 5.76
N LEU A 32 6.55 -7.11 5.86
CA LEU A 32 6.39 -8.05 6.96
C LEU A 32 6.56 -9.49 6.52
N LEU A 33 5.65 -9.98 5.68
CA LEU A 33 5.58 -11.41 5.36
C LEU A 33 5.27 -11.60 3.88
N VAL A 34 5.73 -12.71 3.33
CA VAL A 34 5.46 -13.11 1.95
C VAL A 34 5.04 -14.58 1.92
N LEU A 35 3.97 -14.87 1.19
CA LEU A 35 3.62 -16.21 0.75
C LEU A 35 4.01 -16.30 -0.73
N ASP A 36 5.03 -17.08 -1.03
CA ASP A 36 5.66 -17.14 -2.35
C ASP A 36 4.62 -17.36 -3.45
N GLY A 37 4.63 -16.48 -4.45
CA GLY A 37 3.72 -16.55 -5.59
C GLY A 37 2.27 -16.15 -5.30
N GLN A 38 1.88 -15.91 -4.05
CA GLN A 38 0.49 -15.65 -3.67
C GLN A 38 0.24 -14.21 -3.24
N GLY A 39 0.99 -13.73 -2.25
CA GLY A 39 0.79 -12.39 -1.75
C GLY A 39 1.81 -12.00 -0.70
N SER A 40 1.78 -10.73 -0.32
CA SER A 40 2.63 -10.20 0.74
C SER A 40 1.83 -9.26 1.64
N LEU A 41 2.31 -9.13 2.88
CA LEU A 41 1.73 -8.24 3.87
C LEU A 41 2.79 -7.19 4.24
N ALA A 42 2.39 -5.93 4.22
CA ALA A 42 3.23 -4.81 4.61
C ALA A 42 2.41 -3.78 5.36
N VAL A 43 3.07 -2.85 6.03
CA VAL A 43 2.44 -1.64 6.55
C VAL A 43 2.97 -0.46 5.75
N PHE A 44 2.06 0.37 5.24
CA PHE A 44 2.38 1.65 4.61
C PHE A 44 2.22 2.77 5.62
N GLU A 45 3.09 3.76 5.56
CA GLU A 45 3.04 4.88 6.49
C GLU A 45 3.24 6.21 5.76
N LEU A 46 2.39 7.18 6.10
CA LEU A 46 2.58 8.58 5.73
C LEU A 46 2.62 9.42 7.01
N ALA A 47 3.63 10.27 7.12
CA ALA A 47 3.69 11.25 8.20
C ALA A 47 2.53 12.27 8.06
N PRO A 48 2.11 12.93 9.15
CA PRO A 48 1.08 13.97 9.06
C PRO A 48 1.41 14.99 7.97
N GLY A 49 0.43 15.27 7.09
CA GLY A 49 0.59 16.19 5.97
C GLY A 49 1.29 15.63 4.74
N GLN A 50 1.82 14.43 4.81
CA GLN A 50 2.47 13.79 3.66
C GLN A 50 1.42 13.32 2.65
N VAL A 51 1.71 13.52 1.36
CA VAL A 51 0.85 13.13 0.23
C VAL A 51 1.66 12.24 -0.70
N SER A 52 1.12 11.07 -1.03
CA SER A 52 1.76 10.14 -1.96
C SER A 52 1.69 10.65 -3.40
N HIS A 53 2.52 10.10 -4.28
CA HIS A 53 2.31 10.25 -5.72
C HIS A 53 1.08 9.45 -6.15
N ALA A 54 0.35 9.94 -7.15
CA ALA A 54 -0.72 9.18 -7.77
C ALA A 54 -0.12 8.13 -8.70
N VAL A 55 -0.53 6.88 -8.55
CA VAL A 55 -0.01 5.75 -9.33
C VAL A 55 -1.11 4.73 -9.62
N SER A 56 -0.85 3.84 -10.57
CA SER A 56 -1.56 2.57 -10.72
C SER A 56 -0.53 1.45 -10.79
N HIS A 57 -0.93 0.22 -10.45
CA HIS A 57 -0.03 -0.92 -10.48
C HIS A 57 -0.16 -1.72 -11.77
N ALA A 58 0.99 -2.14 -12.32
CA ALA A 58 1.03 -2.90 -13.56
C ALA A 58 0.55 -4.35 -13.38
N THR A 59 0.89 -4.99 -12.25
CA THR A 59 0.64 -6.42 -12.02
C THR A 59 0.05 -6.74 -10.65
N VAL A 60 0.06 -5.80 -9.72
CA VAL A 60 -0.34 -6.02 -8.32
C VAL A 60 -1.70 -5.40 -8.05
N GLN A 61 -2.52 -6.09 -7.27
CA GLN A 61 -3.72 -5.50 -6.67
C GLN A 61 -3.61 -5.62 -5.15
N GLU A 62 -4.37 -4.82 -4.43
CA GLU A 62 -4.17 -4.65 -3.00
C GLU A 62 -5.47 -4.62 -2.22
N LEU A 63 -5.39 -5.08 -0.98
CA LEU A 63 -6.42 -4.86 0.04
C LEU A 63 -5.78 -4.12 1.21
N TRP A 64 -6.43 -3.07 1.66
CA TRP A 64 -5.94 -2.18 2.71
C TRP A 64 -6.86 -2.20 3.93
N GLN A 65 -6.29 -2.06 5.10
CA GLN A 65 -7.04 -1.69 6.30
C GLN A 65 -6.25 -0.67 7.11
N VAL A 66 -6.88 0.44 7.43
CA VAL A 66 -6.25 1.49 8.26
C VAL A 66 -6.13 0.97 9.69
N VAL A 67 -4.93 1.06 10.25
CA VAL A 67 -4.65 0.62 11.62
C VAL A 67 -4.36 1.77 12.57
N GLU A 68 -3.92 2.92 12.07
CA GLU A 68 -3.59 4.09 12.88
C GLU A 68 -3.66 5.36 12.04
N GLY A 69 -3.95 6.49 12.70
CA GLY A 69 -3.97 7.78 12.04
C GLY A 69 -5.24 8.07 11.26
N ALA A 70 -5.19 9.10 10.44
CA ALA A 70 -6.33 9.53 9.62
C ALA A 70 -5.84 10.18 8.32
N GLY A 71 -6.66 10.09 7.28
CA GLY A 71 -6.32 10.68 6.00
C GLY A 71 -7.41 10.49 4.97
N GLU A 72 -7.02 10.51 3.71
CA GLU A 72 -7.93 10.36 2.57
C GLU A 72 -7.30 9.48 1.50
N LEU A 73 -8.15 8.71 0.82
CA LEU A 73 -7.77 7.90 -0.34
C LEU A 73 -8.64 8.31 -1.53
N TRP A 74 -7.98 8.70 -2.62
CA TRP A 74 -8.61 8.91 -3.91
C TRP A 74 -8.36 7.69 -4.80
N ARG A 75 -9.40 7.22 -5.52
CA ARG A 75 -9.29 6.14 -6.50
C ARG A 75 -10.06 6.50 -7.77
N ARG A 76 -9.52 6.08 -8.91
CA ARG A 76 -10.18 6.21 -10.21
C ARG A 76 -10.11 4.88 -10.97
N GLN A 77 -11.26 4.46 -11.46
CA GLN A 77 -11.39 3.22 -12.22
C GLN A 77 -12.39 3.46 -13.35
N GLY A 78 -11.90 3.53 -14.58
CA GLY A 78 -12.75 3.91 -15.69
C GLY A 78 -13.35 5.29 -15.49
N GLY A 79 -14.67 5.40 -15.63
CA GLY A 79 -15.41 6.65 -15.39
C GLY A 79 -15.77 6.90 -13.93
N ARG A 80 -15.43 5.99 -13.03
CA ARG A 80 -15.73 6.14 -11.59
C ARG A 80 -14.57 6.74 -10.86
N GLU A 81 -14.84 7.77 -10.08
CA GLU A 81 -13.83 8.45 -9.27
C GLU A 81 -14.41 8.76 -7.90
N GLU A 82 -13.65 8.48 -6.84
CA GLU A 82 -14.14 8.60 -5.48
C GLU A 82 -13.00 8.93 -4.52
N THR A 83 -13.28 9.79 -3.55
CA THR A 83 -12.39 10.06 -2.43
C THR A 83 -13.10 9.64 -1.14
N VAL A 84 -12.42 8.85 -0.32
CA VAL A 84 -12.97 8.36 0.96
C VAL A 84 -12.07 8.76 2.11
N ARG A 85 -12.67 8.90 3.30
CA ARG A 85 -11.93 9.11 4.53
C ARG A 85 -11.27 7.80 4.97
N LEU A 86 -10.04 7.91 5.45
CA LEU A 86 -9.29 6.80 6.05
C LEU A 86 -9.20 7.05 7.55
N VAL A 87 -9.85 6.19 8.33
CA VAL A 87 -9.78 6.18 9.80
C VAL A 87 -9.55 4.75 10.25
N PRO A 88 -9.05 4.52 11.48
CA PRO A 88 -8.79 3.15 11.94
C PRO A 88 -10.00 2.23 11.77
N GLY A 89 -9.79 1.08 11.13
CA GLY A 89 -10.82 0.12 10.80
C GLY A 89 -11.37 0.23 9.37
N THR A 90 -11.18 1.35 8.67
CA THR A 90 -11.61 1.49 7.28
C THR A 90 -10.83 0.53 6.40
N ALA A 91 -11.54 -0.23 5.57
CA ALA A 91 -10.92 -1.11 4.57
C ALA A 91 -11.22 -0.60 3.16
N ALA A 92 -10.25 -0.76 2.27
CA ALA A 92 -10.38 -0.34 0.88
C ALA A 92 -9.68 -1.34 -0.04
N SER A 93 -10.21 -1.52 -1.24
CA SER A 93 -9.59 -2.34 -2.26
C SER A 93 -8.98 -1.47 -3.34
N ILE A 94 -7.88 -1.93 -3.90
CA ILE A 94 -7.23 -1.32 -5.07
C ILE A 94 -7.05 -2.43 -6.10
N PRO A 95 -8.06 -2.68 -6.93
CA PRO A 95 -7.97 -3.68 -8.00
C PRO A 95 -6.91 -3.30 -9.01
N LEU A 96 -6.41 -4.29 -9.74
CA LEU A 96 -5.39 -4.10 -10.76
C LEU A 96 -5.79 -2.97 -11.72
N GLY A 97 -4.85 -2.06 -11.98
CA GLY A 97 -5.06 -0.95 -12.91
C GLY A 97 -5.82 0.24 -12.35
N THR A 98 -6.28 0.18 -11.10
CA THR A 98 -6.93 1.32 -10.45
C THR A 98 -5.90 2.41 -10.14
N ALA A 99 -6.16 3.63 -10.59
CA ALA A 99 -5.34 4.78 -10.18
C ALA A 99 -5.71 5.17 -8.75
N PHE A 100 -4.72 5.49 -7.94
CA PHE A 100 -4.97 5.90 -6.55
C PHE A 100 -3.91 6.86 -6.05
N GLN A 101 -4.29 7.63 -5.05
CA GLN A 101 -3.41 8.54 -4.33
C GLN A 101 -3.95 8.67 -2.90
N PHE A 102 -3.08 8.72 -1.91
CA PHE A 102 -3.52 8.88 -0.53
C PHE A 102 -2.67 9.90 0.21
N ARG A 103 -3.23 10.44 1.27
CA ARG A 103 -2.57 11.46 2.07
C ARG A 103 -2.97 11.36 3.53
N ALA A 104 -2.07 11.74 4.41
CA ALA A 104 -2.32 11.84 5.85
C ALA A 104 -2.81 13.25 6.19
N ASP A 105 -3.73 13.34 7.15
CA ASP A 105 -4.21 14.64 7.63
C ASP A 105 -3.05 15.47 8.20
N GLU A 106 -3.04 16.77 7.91
CA GLU A 106 -1.97 17.66 8.37
C GLU A 106 -2.00 17.88 9.89
N ASP A 107 -3.17 17.88 10.47
CA ASP A 107 -3.40 18.13 11.89
C ASP A 107 -3.41 16.85 12.73
N ALA A 108 -3.12 15.72 12.14
CA ALA A 108 -3.04 14.45 12.88
C ALA A 108 -1.83 14.46 13.83
N ASP A 109 -1.99 13.88 15.00
CA ASP A 109 -0.91 13.72 15.98
C ASP A 109 -0.12 12.43 15.77
N ARG A 110 -0.53 11.59 14.83
CA ARG A 110 0.09 10.30 14.51
C ARG A 110 0.20 10.08 13.02
N PRO A 111 1.20 9.30 12.57
CA PRO A 111 1.26 8.88 11.17
C PRO A 111 0.02 8.07 10.77
N LEU A 112 -0.36 8.18 9.51
CA LEU A 112 -1.33 7.28 8.90
C LEU A 112 -0.64 5.95 8.61
N ARG A 113 -1.13 4.86 9.21
CA ARG A 113 -0.62 3.51 8.97
C ARG A 113 -1.70 2.60 8.42
N ILE A 114 -1.33 1.86 7.39
CA ILE A 114 -2.24 1.00 6.64
C ILE A 114 -1.63 -0.39 6.54
N ALA A 115 -2.34 -1.41 7.03
CA ALA A 115 -1.97 -2.79 6.75
C ALA A 115 -2.44 -3.13 5.34
N ALA A 116 -1.53 -3.59 4.49
CA ALA A 116 -1.81 -3.84 3.09
C ALA A 116 -1.39 -5.25 2.69
N VAL A 117 -2.30 -5.95 2.03
CA VAL A 117 -2.01 -7.22 1.35
C VAL A 117 -1.84 -6.92 -0.13
N THR A 118 -0.71 -7.31 -0.70
CA THR A 118 -0.45 -7.20 -2.15
C THR A 118 -0.52 -8.58 -2.79
N MET A 119 -1.14 -8.67 -3.95
CA MET A 119 -1.37 -9.93 -4.66
C MET A 119 -1.09 -9.72 -6.15
N PRO A 120 -0.09 -10.40 -6.73
CA PRO A 120 0.95 -11.23 -6.11
C PRO A 120 1.87 -10.42 -5.19
N PRO A 121 2.91 -11.05 -4.62
CA PRO A 121 3.86 -10.29 -3.78
C PRO A 121 4.43 -9.10 -4.52
N TRP A 122 4.65 -8.01 -3.79
CA TRP A 122 5.23 -6.79 -4.36
C TRP A 122 6.57 -7.12 -5.04
N PRO A 123 6.73 -6.81 -6.33
CA PRO A 123 7.94 -7.22 -7.07
C PRO A 123 9.17 -6.38 -6.74
N GLY A 124 9.00 -5.21 -6.12
CA GLY A 124 10.12 -4.35 -5.75
C GLY A 124 10.81 -3.67 -6.93
N THR A 125 10.16 -3.59 -8.11
CA THR A 125 10.72 -2.96 -9.30
C THR A 125 10.16 -1.55 -9.48
N ASP A 126 10.96 -0.67 -10.13
CA ASP A 126 10.55 0.71 -10.40
C ASP A 126 9.45 0.80 -11.45
N THR A 127 9.23 -0.26 -12.22
CA THR A 127 8.25 -0.27 -13.31
C THR A 127 6.85 -0.71 -12.88
N GLU A 128 6.70 -1.20 -11.65
CA GLU A 128 5.41 -1.67 -11.14
C GLU A 128 4.42 -0.52 -10.97
N ALA A 129 4.85 0.59 -10.41
CA ALA A 129 4.00 1.75 -10.21
C ALA A 129 4.08 2.66 -11.44
N ARG A 130 2.93 2.86 -12.09
CA ARG A 130 2.80 3.75 -13.26
C ARG A 130 2.30 5.11 -12.78
N PRO A 131 2.96 6.22 -13.16
CA PRO A 131 2.48 7.56 -12.80
C PRO A 131 1.07 7.83 -13.33
N GLU A 132 0.26 8.46 -12.50
CA GLU A 132 -1.11 8.87 -12.83
C GLU A 132 -1.33 10.32 -12.44
N ASP A 133 -2.40 10.93 -12.98
CA ASP A 133 -2.80 12.27 -12.61
C ASP A 133 -3.83 12.18 -11.47
N GLY A 134 -3.41 12.53 -10.27
CA GLY A 134 -4.26 12.54 -9.09
C GLY A 134 -4.68 13.95 -8.71
N PRO A 135 -5.58 14.07 -7.73
CA PRO A 135 -6.15 15.37 -7.33
C PRO A 135 -5.21 16.21 -6.46
N TRP A 136 -4.15 15.61 -5.90
CA TRP A 136 -3.30 16.30 -4.93
C TRP A 136 -1.85 16.36 -5.40
N LYS A 137 -1.17 17.43 -4.98
CA LYS A 137 0.26 17.55 -5.23
C LYS A 137 1.02 16.68 -4.24
N ALA A 138 1.86 15.76 -4.74
CA ALA A 138 2.69 14.92 -3.90
C ALA A 138 3.72 15.75 -3.12
N THR A 139 4.01 15.33 -1.88
CA THR A 139 5.00 16.00 -1.03
C THR A 139 6.43 15.53 -1.25
N SER A 140 6.62 14.32 -1.81
CA SER A 140 7.94 13.79 -2.15
C SER A 140 8.23 14.03 -3.63
N ARG A 141 9.51 14.04 -3.97
CA ARG A 141 9.98 14.22 -5.35
C ARG A 141 9.96 12.92 -6.14
#